data_a3e9b68a3581708c81af2fd98acd6f5c
#
_entry.id   a3e9b68a3581708c81af2fd98acd6f5c
#
_cell.length_a   1.000
_cell.length_b   1.000
_cell.length_c   1.000
_cell.angle_alpha   90.00
_cell.angle_beta   90.00
_cell.angle_gamma   90.00
#
_symmetry.space_group_name_H-M   'P 1'
#
loop_
_entity.id
_entity.type
_entity.pdbx_description
1 polymer ?
#
loop_
_entity_poly.entity_id
_entity_poly.type
_entity_poly.pdbx_seq_one_letter_code
_entity_poly.pdbx_strand_id
1 'polypeptide(L)'
;MLNKEKYPLVSIYVLTYKSIEGLKKTLDSIAIQNYPRMELIISEDGSGKIKEEDIWVYVELYNKKFEKIIININDTNIGTVGHLNNVLKKTTGDILCGIAPGDAYCDKNVIKNMVTYFKDNSTKLIATSKRIDETDNMIRPTKKMQNILKNHFEKYKKIMLRATPLISGAGTFYRRELFEKYGYFPEEFKLVEDASYYSKLVDMGVEFGFLDCITYVHAAGGVSDKSTAPHPWWVQDRKYLYKTWLMDIAEKEDIFSRRCVKFHAERVLKEGTIALVPLCIAYMDVCIYLLWFYKEEIWEVLLKRLTRKK
;
A
#
# COMPACT_ATOMS: atom_id res chain seq x y z
N MET A 1 30.72 11.65 -13.04
CA MET A 1 29.67 11.46 -12.03
C MET A 1 28.32 11.80 -12.67
N LEU A 2 27.30 10.96 -12.48
CA LEU A 2 25.93 11.26 -12.94
C LEU A 2 25.41 12.49 -12.19
N ASN A 3 24.76 13.40 -12.94
CA ASN A 3 24.19 14.62 -12.34
C ASN A 3 23.07 14.23 -11.37
N LYS A 4 23.25 14.50 -10.06
CA LYS A 4 22.31 14.16 -8.99
C LYS A 4 20.95 14.84 -9.16
N GLU A 5 20.92 16.07 -9.63
CA GLU A 5 19.67 16.82 -9.88
C GLU A 5 18.85 16.18 -11.02
N LYS A 6 19.54 15.64 -12.03
CA LYS A 6 18.91 14.97 -13.15
C LYS A 6 18.42 13.56 -12.78
N TYR A 7 19.17 12.87 -11.93
CA TYR A 7 18.90 11.49 -11.53
C TYR A 7 18.99 11.36 -9.99
N PRO A 8 17.90 11.69 -9.24
CA PRO A 8 17.85 11.43 -7.81
C PRO A 8 18.05 9.93 -7.53
N LEU A 9 18.62 9.60 -6.38
CA LEU A 9 18.78 8.20 -5.96
C LEU A 9 17.41 7.63 -5.57
N VAL A 10 17.08 6.45 -6.06
CA VAL A 10 15.86 5.73 -5.73
C VAL A 10 16.18 4.54 -4.84
N SER A 11 15.63 4.52 -3.62
CA SER A 11 15.70 3.37 -2.72
C SER A 11 14.53 2.44 -2.99
N ILE A 12 14.84 1.22 -3.42
CA ILE A 12 13.86 0.16 -3.58
C ILE A 12 14.00 -0.79 -2.40
N TYR A 13 12.92 -1.00 -1.63
CA TYR A 13 12.96 -1.92 -0.50
C TYR A 13 12.01 -3.09 -0.69
N VAL A 14 12.48 -4.28 -0.29
CA VAL A 14 11.74 -5.54 -0.33
C VAL A 14 11.65 -6.09 1.09
N LEU A 15 10.44 -6.20 1.61
CA LEU A 15 10.18 -6.76 2.95
C LEU A 15 9.79 -8.22 2.82
N THR A 16 10.44 -9.09 3.57
CA THR A 16 10.17 -10.53 3.61
C THR A 16 9.86 -11.00 5.03
N TYR A 17 9.08 -12.06 5.16
CA TYR A 17 8.83 -12.74 6.42
C TYR A 17 8.54 -14.22 6.16
N LYS A 18 9.34 -15.13 6.75
CA LYS A 18 9.24 -16.59 6.64
C LYS A 18 9.43 -17.17 5.25
N SER A 19 9.40 -16.40 4.19
CA SER A 19 9.52 -16.86 2.81
C SER A 19 10.18 -15.80 1.94
N ILE A 20 11.04 -16.26 1.03
CA ILE A 20 11.61 -15.49 -0.08
C ILE A 20 11.10 -16.01 -1.43
N GLU A 21 10.04 -16.81 -1.39
CA GLU A 21 9.36 -17.25 -2.61
C GLU A 21 8.91 -16.05 -3.43
N GLY A 22 9.14 -16.10 -4.74
CA GLY A 22 8.87 -14.98 -5.64
C GLY A 22 9.93 -13.87 -5.65
N LEU A 23 10.93 -13.88 -4.74
CA LEU A 23 11.99 -12.85 -4.71
C LEU A 23 12.70 -12.72 -6.06
N LYS A 24 12.98 -13.83 -6.74
CA LYS A 24 13.62 -13.81 -8.07
C LYS A 24 12.78 -13.02 -9.08
N LYS A 25 11.47 -13.27 -9.17
CA LYS A 25 10.55 -12.53 -10.06
C LYS A 25 10.60 -11.03 -9.79
N THR A 26 10.60 -10.67 -8.51
CA THR A 26 10.68 -9.27 -8.08
C THR A 26 12.00 -8.65 -8.50
N LEU A 27 13.13 -9.29 -8.22
CA LEU A 27 14.46 -8.79 -8.59
C LEU A 27 14.67 -8.70 -10.10
N ASP A 28 14.16 -9.67 -10.88
CA ASP A 28 14.15 -9.59 -12.35
C ASP A 28 13.45 -8.32 -12.83
N SER A 29 12.30 -7.98 -12.25
CA SER A 29 11.53 -6.78 -12.62
C SER A 29 12.22 -5.46 -12.22
N ILE A 30 12.99 -5.47 -11.13
CA ILE A 30 13.78 -4.32 -10.68
C ILE A 30 15.04 -4.18 -11.57
N ALA A 31 15.70 -5.28 -11.89
CA ALA A 31 16.96 -5.27 -12.64
C ALA A 31 16.81 -4.72 -14.07
N ILE A 32 15.66 -4.95 -14.71
CA ILE A 32 15.38 -4.43 -16.06
C ILE A 32 15.06 -2.93 -16.10
N GLN A 33 14.92 -2.26 -14.93
CA GLN A 33 14.54 -0.85 -14.89
C GLN A 33 15.56 0.04 -15.60
N ASN A 34 15.07 0.88 -16.51
CA ASN A 34 15.88 1.82 -17.27
C ASN A 34 16.12 3.10 -16.46
N TYR A 35 16.79 2.94 -15.31
CA TYR A 35 17.14 4.04 -14.41
C TYR A 35 18.54 3.83 -13.82
N PRO A 36 19.42 4.86 -13.82
CA PRO A 36 20.84 4.65 -13.56
C PRO A 36 21.22 4.68 -12.08
N ARG A 37 20.37 5.21 -11.17
CA ARG A 37 20.73 5.43 -9.78
C ARG A 37 19.73 4.80 -8.83
N MET A 38 19.98 3.56 -8.45
CA MET A 38 19.14 2.79 -7.55
C MET A 38 19.97 2.17 -6.42
N GLU A 39 19.43 2.12 -5.21
CA GLU A 39 19.88 1.24 -4.14
C GLU A 39 18.78 0.21 -3.82
N LEU A 40 19.18 -0.96 -3.36
CA LEU A 40 18.30 -2.07 -3.02
C LEU A 40 18.46 -2.42 -1.55
N ILE A 41 17.35 -2.50 -0.84
CA ILE A 41 17.31 -2.99 0.54
C ILE A 41 16.37 -4.20 0.60
N ILE A 42 16.90 -5.36 0.99
CA ILE A 42 16.07 -6.55 1.26
C ILE A 42 16.13 -6.82 2.75
N SER A 43 14.98 -6.94 3.38
CA SER A 43 14.92 -7.14 4.82
C SER A 43 13.96 -8.25 5.20
N GLU A 44 14.40 -9.12 6.12
CA GLU A 44 13.64 -10.23 6.69
C GLU A 44 13.28 -9.92 8.15
N ASP A 45 12.01 -10.15 8.55
CA ASP A 45 11.47 -9.74 9.85
C ASP A 45 11.63 -10.82 10.94
N GLY A 46 12.85 -11.34 11.10
CA GLY A 46 13.21 -12.15 12.26
C GLY A 46 12.45 -13.47 12.37
N SER A 47 12.20 -14.17 11.26
CA SER A 47 11.54 -15.48 11.28
C SER A 47 12.43 -16.61 11.79
N GLY A 48 13.74 -16.41 11.82
CA GLY A 48 14.74 -17.43 12.11
C GLY A 48 14.87 -18.52 11.03
N LYS A 49 14.16 -18.39 9.90
CA LYS A 49 14.14 -19.37 8.81
C LYS A 49 15.02 -18.99 7.62
N ILE A 50 15.29 -17.71 7.45
CA ILE A 50 16.00 -17.14 6.31
C ILE A 50 17.25 -16.46 6.83
N LYS A 51 18.39 -16.78 6.23
CA LYS A 51 19.67 -16.16 6.52
C LYS A 51 20.07 -15.20 5.41
N GLU A 52 21.07 -14.40 5.68
CA GLU A 52 21.61 -13.44 4.71
C GLU A 52 22.09 -14.12 3.44
N GLU A 53 22.76 -15.29 3.59
CA GLU A 53 23.29 -16.07 2.48
C GLU A 53 22.16 -16.56 1.53
N ASP A 54 21.01 -16.91 2.08
CA ASP A 54 19.86 -17.36 1.28
C ASP A 54 19.37 -16.25 0.35
N ILE A 55 19.45 -14.99 0.79
CA ILE A 55 19.08 -13.83 0.00
C ILE A 55 20.16 -13.48 -1.01
N TRP A 56 21.46 -13.57 -0.62
CA TRP A 56 22.57 -13.25 -1.50
C TRP A 56 22.59 -14.07 -2.78
N VAL A 57 22.20 -15.36 -2.74
CA VAL A 57 22.07 -16.21 -3.92
C VAL A 57 21.23 -15.58 -5.04
N TYR A 58 20.20 -14.82 -4.67
CA TYR A 58 19.35 -14.11 -5.65
C TYR A 58 19.94 -12.78 -6.07
N VAL A 59 20.58 -12.05 -5.17
CA VAL A 59 21.02 -10.66 -5.36
C VAL A 59 22.30 -10.58 -6.17
N GLU A 60 23.20 -11.56 -6.02
CA GLU A 60 24.51 -11.58 -6.67
C GLU A 60 24.43 -11.42 -8.19
N LEU A 61 23.39 -11.95 -8.82
CA LEU A 61 23.13 -11.85 -10.26
C LEU A 61 22.94 -10.39 -10.73
N TYR A 62 22.53 -9.50 -9.82
CA TYR A 62 22.13 -8.12 -10.14
C TYR A 62 22.98 -7.06 -9.45
N ASN A 63 24.05 -7.43 -8.74
CA ASN A 63 24.84 -6.52 -7.90
C ASN A 63 25.32 -5.26 -8.63
N LYS A 64 25.71 -5.37 -9.91
CA LYS A 64 26.18 -4.25 -10.72
C LYS A 64 25.08 -3.23 -11.10
N LYS A 65 23.81 -3.57 -10.85
CA LYS A 65 22.67 -2.71 -11.19
C LYS A 65 22.42 -1.62 -10.15
N PHE A 66 22.92 -1.81 -8.93
CA PHE A 66 22.65 -0.93 -7.80
C PHE A 66 23.91 -0.20 -7.35
N GLU A 67 23.76 1.07 -6.92
CA GLU A 67 24.86 1.81 -6.28
C GLU A 67 25.18 1.21 -4.90
N LYS A 68 24.20 0.63 -4.24
CA LYS A 68 24.32 -0.01 -2.92
C LYS A 68 23.28 -1.11 -2.76
N ILE A 69 23.66 -2.17 -2.07
CA ILE A 69 22.75 -3.23 -1.65
C ILE A 69 22.90 -3.40 -0.14
N ILE A 70 21.76 -3.50 0.54
CA ILE A 70 21.70 -3.79 1.98
C ILE A 70 20.81 -5.01 2.16
N ILE A 71 21.32 -6.04 2.82
CA ILE A 71 20.53 -7.14 3.35
C ILE A 71 20.44 -6.93 4.86
N ASN A 72 19.25 -7.00 5.41
CA ASN A 72 18.99 -6.85 6.83
C ASN A 72 18.15 -8.02 7.33
N ILE A 73 18.57 -8.64 8.42
CA ILE A 73 17.81 -9.66 9.12
C ILE A 73 17.51 -9.12 10.51
N ASN A 74 16.23 -9.02 10.86
CA ASN A 74 15.84 -8.63 12.22
C ASN A 74 16.03 -9.81 13.17
N ASP A 75 16.34 -9.53 14.44
CA ASP A 75 16.50 -10.58 15.46
C ASP A 75 15.16 -11.27 15.78
N THR A 76 14.05 -10.53 15.72
CA THR A 76 12.70 -10.99 16.02
C THR A 76 11.68 -10.35 15.11
N ASN A 77 10.52 -10.99 14.96
CA ASN A 77 9.38 -10.40 14.24
C ASN A 77 8.81 -9.19 15.00
N ILE A 78 8.89 -8.03 14.40
CA ILE A 78 8.38 -6.76 14.96
C ILE A 78 7.11 -6.26 14.24
N GLY A 79 6.64 -7.00 13.24
CA GLY A 79 5.47 -6.65 12.43
C GLY A 79 5.80 -5.68 11.30
N THR A 80 4.89 -5.62 10.32
CA THR A 80 5.10 -4.85 9.07
C THR A 80 5.45 -3.39 9.33
N VAL A 81 4.78 -2.73 10.26
CA VAL A 81 5.02 -1.30 10.57
C VAL A 81 6.42 -1.06 11.11
N GLY A 82 6.81 -1.78 12.17
CA GLY A 82 8.15 -1.65 12.75
C GLY A 82 9.24 -2.04 11.75
N HIS A 83 9.02 -3.14 11.01
CA HIS A 83 9.93 -3.62 9.98
C HIS A 83 10.13 -2.57 8.87
N LEU A 84 9.04 -2.01 8.35
CA LEU A 84 9.08 -0.95 7.34
C LEU A 84 9.85 0.27 7.84
N ASN A 85 9.58 0.73 9.06
CA ASN A 85 10.30 1.86 9.65
C ASN A 85 11.80 1.60 9.79
N ASN A 86 12.18 0.39 10.21
CA ASN A 86 13.61 -0.01 10.29
C ASN A 86 14.29 0.05 8.93
N VAL A 87 13.59 -0.41 7.88
CA VAL A 87 14.13 -0.39 6.51
C VAL A 87 14.22 1.04 5.99
N LEU A 88 13.18 1.86 6.17
CA LEU A 88 13.19 3.26 5.72
C LEU A 88 14.33 4.07 6.34
N LYS A 89 14.65 3.84 7.62
CA LYS A 89 15.79 4.47 8.31
C LYS A 89 17.15 4.07 7.72
N LYS A 90 17.26 2.94 7.03
CA LYS A 90 18.47 2.45 6.36
C LYS A 90 18.61 2.92 4.91
N THR A 91 17.53 3.43 4.31
CA THR A 91 17.54 3.97 2.94
C THR A 91 18.24 5.30 2.87
N THR A 92 18.87 5.62 1.73
CA THR A 92 19.58 6.88 1.50
C THR A 92 19.09 7.67 0.28
N GLY A 93 18.20 7.07 -0.54
CA GLY A 93 17.68 7.69 -1.75
C GLY A 93 16.69 8.82 -1.49
N ASP A 94 16.55 9.70 -2.46
CA ASP A 94 15.63 10.84 -2.44
C ASP A 94 14.16 10.40 -2.65
N ILE A 95 13.98 9.28 -3.36
CA ILE A 95 12.66 8.67 -3.63
C ILE A 95 12.70 7.23 -3.10
N LEU A 96 11.62 6.83 -2.44
CA LEU A 96 11.48 5.53 -1.80
C LEU A 96 10.26 4.80 -2.38
N CYS A 97 10.43 3.51 -2.70
CA CYS A 97 9.34 2.65 -3.13
C CYS A 97 9.53 1.22 -2.65
N GLY A 98 8.43 0.61 -2.16
CA GLY A 98 8.41 -0.76 -1.71
C GLY A 98 7.84 -1.71 -2.76
N ILE A 99 8.32 -2.94 -2.74
CA ILE A 99 7.79 -4.03 -3.54
C ILE A 99 7.89 -5.34 -2.74
N ALA A 100 6.82 -6.13 -2.73
CA ALA A 100 6.82 -7.39 -2.00
C ALA A 100 7.39 -8.55 -2.86
N PRO A 101 7.93 -9.61 -2.25
CA PRO A 101 8.30 -10.81 -3.00
C PRO A 101 7.12 -11.39 -3.77
N GLY A 102 7.31 -11.70 -5.05
CA GLY A 102 6.27 -12.16 -5.96
C GLY A 102 5.62 -11.05 -6.78
N ASP A 103 5.59 -9.83 -6.27
CA ASP A 103 5.16 -8.66 -7.04
C ASP A 103 6.22 -8.27 -8.08
N ALA A 104 5.80 -7.54 -9.10
CA ALA A 104 6.72 -7.09 -10.15
C ALA A 104 6.37 -5.70 -10.67
N TYR A 105 7.37 -4.93 -11.06
CA TYR A 105 7.14 -3.77 -11.91
C TYR A 105 6.68 -4.21 -13.30
N CYS A 106 5.68 -3.53 -13.87
CA CYS A 106 5.02 -3.95 -15.10
C CYS A 106 5.86 -3.75 -16.36
N ASP A 107 6.83 -2.82 -16.35
CA ASP A 107 7.73 -2.54 -17.46
C ASP A 107 9.07 -1.91 -17.00
N LYS A 108 9.98 -1.72 -17.94
CA LYS A 108 11.34 -1.19 -17.70
C LYS A 108 11.43 0.31 -17.36
N ASN A 109 10.35 1.07 -17.46
CA ASN A 109 10.36 2.53 -17.27
C ASN A 109 9.64 2.96 -15.97
N VAL A 110 9.19 2.04 -15.15
CA VAL A 110 8.41 2.36 -13.94
C VAL A 110 9.16 3.35 -13.04
N ILE A 111 10.41 3.07 -12.69
CA ILE A 111 11.21 3.96 -11.84
C ILE A 111 11.43 5.33 -12.52
N LYS A 112 11.73 5.34 -13.82
CA LYS A 112 11.86 6.59 -14.57
C LYS A 112 10.57 7.42 -14.54
N ASN A 113 9.42 6.77 -14.70
CA ASN A 113 8.11 7.44 -14.68
C ASN A 113 7.79 8.02 -13.29
N MET A 114 8.11 7.29 -12.20
CA MET A 114 7.97 7.77 -10.82
C MET A 114 8.82 9.03 -10.57
N VAL A 115 10.09 8.99 -10.98
CA VAL A 115 11.01 10.13 -10.84
C VAL A 115 10.53 11.32 -11.65
N THR A 116 10.14 11.11 -12.90
CA THR A 116 9.59 12.17 -13.76
C THR A 116 8.34 12.78 -13.16
N TYR A 117 7.44 11.95 -12.63
CA TYR A 117 6.23 12.41 -11.97
C TYR A 117 6.53 13.38 -10.83
N PHE A 118 7.46 13.03 -9.93
CA PHE A 118 7.84 13.93 -8.82
C PHE A 118 8.58 15.19 -9.29
N LYS A 119 9.32 15.12 -10.39
CA LYS A 119 9.96 16.30 -10.97
C LYS A 119 8.91 17.28 -11.49
N ASP A 120 7.90 16.77 -12.20
CA ASP A 120 6.83 17.59 -12.78
C ASP A 120 5.79 18.04 -11.72
N ASN A 121 5.75 17.36 -10.57
CA ASN A 121 4.84 17.65 -9.45
C ASN A 121 5.65 17.85 -8.16
N SER A 122 6.46 18.90 -8.11
CA SER A 122 7.44 19.15 -7.04
C SER A 122 6.83 19.33 -5.65
N THR A 123 5.57 19.73 -5.55
CA THR A 123 4.84 19.89 -4.27
C THR A 123 4.30 18.58 -3.70
N LYS A 124 4.24 17.51 -4.50
CA LYS A 124 3.76 16.21 -4.03
C LYS A 124 4.88 15.42 -3.34
N LEU A 125 4.65 15.01 -2.11
CA LEU A 125 5.60 14.22 -1.30
C LEU A 125 5.29 12.73 -1.32
N ILE A 126 4.08 12.35 -1.70
CA ILE A 126 3.58 10.99 -1.82
C ILE A 126 2.73 10.89 -3.08
N ALA A 127 2.84 9.78 -3.81
CA ALA A 127 2.00 9.50 -4.95
C ALA A 127 1.73 8.00 -5.08
N THR A 128 0.57 7.67 -5.61
CA THR A 128 0.18 6.30 -5.95
C THR A 128 -0.05 6.16 -7.45
N SER A 129 -0.11 4.95 -7.93
CA SER A 129 -0.27 4.61 -9.34
C SER A 129 -1.32 3.51 -9.54
N LYS A 130 -1.50 3.07 -10.77
CA LYS A 130 -2.33 1.89 -11.06
C LYS A 130 -1.51 0.61 -10.89
N ARG A 131 -2.20 -0.45 -10.41
CA ARG A 131 -1.67 -1.81 -10.39
C ARG A 131 -2.65 -2.79 -11.03
N ILE A 132 -2.15 -3.94 -11.45
CA ILE A 132 -2.95 -5.11 -11.85
C ILE A 132 -2.84 -6.15 -10.74
N ASP A 133 -3.96 -6.65 -10.23
CA ASP A 133 -3.98 -7.75 -9.27
C ASP A 133 -4.06 -9.08 -10.04
N GLU A 134 -3.08 -9.98 -9.87
CA GLU A 134 -3.03 -11.27 -10.59
C GLU A 134 -4.22 -12.19 -10.26
N THR A 135 -4.82 -12.04 -9.08
CA THR A 135 -5.96 -12.88 -8.64
C THR A 135 -7.21 -12.73 -9.50
N ASP A 136 -7.51 -11.51 -9.94
CA ASP A 136 -8.75 -11.23 -10.67
C ASP A 136 -8.52 -10.44 -11.97
N ASN A 137 -7.26 -10.14 -12.27
CA ASN A 137 -6.80 -9.36 -13.43
C ASN A 137 -7.48 -7.98 -13.52
N MET A 138 -7.75 -7.38 -12.35
CA MET A 138 -8.38 -6.06 -12.27
C MET A 138 -7.35 -4.96 -12.06
N ILE A 139 -7.57 -3.83 -12.74
CA ILE A 139 -6.79 -2.62 -12.50
C ILE A 139 -7.33 -1.90 -11.26
N ARG A 140 -6.45 -1.61 -10.31
CA ARG A 140 -6.74 -0.82 -9.10
C ARG A 140 -5.84 0.42 -9.02
N PRO A 141 -6.32 1.50 -8.40
CA PRO A 141 -7.69 1.70 -7.92
C PRO A 141 -8.70 1.73 -9.05
N THR A 142 -10.02 1.61 -8.73
CA THR A 142 -11.12 1.67 -9.72
C THR A 142 -11.12 3.01 -10.47
N LYS A 143 -11.72 3.06 -11.67
CA LYS A 143 -11.80 4.30 -12.49
C LYS A 143 -12.35 5.49 -11.69
N LYS A 144 -13.37 5.24 -10.86
CA LYS A 144 -13.96 6.25 -9.97
C LYS A 144 -12.91 6.78 -8.98
N MET A 145 -12.16 5.90 -8.34
CA MET A 145 -11.10 6.31 -7.40
C MET A 145 -9.93 6.98 -8.10
N GLN A 146 -9.55 6.52 -9.30
CA GLN A 146 -8.54 7.21 -10.13
C GLN A 146 -8.95 8.67 -10.40
N ASN A 147 -10.21 8.91 -10.77
CA ASN A 147 -10.72 10.26 -10.99
C ASN A 147 -10.70 11.12 -9.71
N ILE A 148 -11.06 10.52 -8.55
CA ILE A 148 -11.01 11.22 -7.26
C ILE A 148 -9.57 11.60 -6.92
N LEU A 149 -8.63 10.67 -7.01
CA LEU A 149 -7.23 10.92 -6.69
C LEU A 149 -6.57 11.95 -7.62
N LYS A 150 -6.96 11.97 -8.89
CA LYS A 150 -6.39 12.84 -9.92
C LYS A 150 -6.97 14.25 -9.90
N ASN A 151 -8.29 14.37 -9.76
CA ASN A 151 -9.02 15.60 -10.05
C ASN A 151 -9.82 16.14 -8.85
N HIS A 152 -10.04 15.35 -7.81
CA HIS A 152 -10.97 15.69 -6.72
C HIS A 152 -10.44 15.21 -5.36
N PHE A 153 -9.14 15.36 -5.11
CA PHE A 153 -8.53 14.86 -3.88
C PHE A 153 -9.13 15.49 -2.62
N GLU A 154 -9.65 16.70 -2.72
CA GLU A 154 -10.38 17.40 -1.64
C GLU A 154 -11.57 16.60 -1.10
N LYS A 155 -12.16 15.70 -1.92
CA LYS A 155 -13.24 14.79 -1.52
C LYS A 155 -12.75 13.51 -0.84
N TYR A 156 -11.45 13.20 -0.98
CA TYR A 156 -10.92 11.89 -0.57
C TYR A 156 -11.06 11.67 0.95
N LYS A 157 -10.85 12.69 1.78
CA LYS A 157 -10.99 12.59 3.25
C LYS A 157 -12.37 12.05 3.65
N LYS A 158 -13.45 12.65 3.13
CA LYS A 158 -14.81 12.18 3.42
C LYS A 158 -15.09 10.78 2.86
N ILE A 159 -14.60 10.48 1.66
CA ILE A 159 -14.74 9.16 1.04
C ILE A 159 -14.00 8.10 1.86
N MET A 160 -12.80 8.39 2.34
CA MET A 160 -12.01 7.54 3.21
C MET A 160 -12.77 7.18 4.49
N LEU A 161 -13.38 8.17 5.15
CA LEU A 161 -14.18 7.95 6.35
C LEU A 161 -15.47 7.15 6.10
N ARG A 162 -16.13 7.38 4.96
CA ARG A 162 -17.46 6.84 4.68
C ARG A 162 -17.45 5.47 4.01
N ALA A 163 -16.55 5.27 3.03
CA ALA A 163 -16.49 4.07 2.21
C ALA A 163 -15.22 3.25 2.41
N THR A 164 -14.22 3.83 3.07
CA THR A 164 -12.91 3.18 3.33
C THR A 164 -12.21 2.61 2.09
N PRO A 165 -12.23 3.29 0.92
CA PRO A 165 -11.40 2.89 -0.20
C PRO A 165 -9.97 3.25 0.16
N LEU A 166 -9.17 2.25 0.45
CA LEU A 166 -7.77 2.46 0.83
C LEU A 166 -6.92 2.71 -0.41
N ILE A 167 -6.05 3.71 -0.32
CA ILE A 167 -4.88 3.77 -1.18
C ILE A 167 -3.96 2.64 -0.70
N SER A 168 -3.50 1.80 -1.60
CA SER A 168 -2.63 0.67 -1.24
C SER A 168 -1.18 1.12 -1.15
N GLY A 169 -0.42 0.52 -0.23
CA GLY A 169 1.04 0.61 -0.22
C GLY A 169 1.66 0.10 -1.51
N ALA A 170 1.10 -0.96 -2.11
CA ALA A 170 1.49 -1.45 -3.42
C ALA A 170 1.23 -0.42 -4.53
N GLY A 171 2.29 0.01 -5.22
CA GLY A 171 2.25 1.07 -6.23
C GLY A 171 2.26 2.48 -5.66
N THR A 172 2.53 2.66 -4.36
CA THR A 172 2.77 3.95 -3.73
C THR A 172 4.26 4.21 -3.56
N PHE A 173 4.67 5.44 -3.80
CA PHE A 173 6.05 5.89 -3.71
C PHE A 173 6.13 7.26 -3.04
N TYR A 174 7.27 7.55 -2.44
CA TYR A 174 7.44 8.64 -1.50
C TYR A 174 8.67 9.46 -1.83
N ARG A 175 8.64 10.79 -1.58
CA ARG A 175 9.86 11.57 -1.37
C ARG A 175 10.34 11.35 0.07
N ARG A 176 11.63 11.32 0.29
CA ARG A 176 12.22 11.26 1.65
C ARG A 176 11.72 12.37 2.55
N GLU A 177 11.57 13.57 2.01
CA GLU A 177 11.02 14.75 2.70
C GLU A 177 9.68 14.48 3.39
N LEU A 178 8.87 13.52 2.92
CA LEU A 178 7.63 13.14 3.57
C LEU A 178 7.86 12.67 5.00
N PHE A 179 8.85 11.77 5.17
CA PHE A 179 9.17 11.18 6.46
C PHE A 179 9.89 12.16 7.38
N GLU A 180 10.70 13.05 6.83
CA GLU A 180 11.35 14.14 7.56
C GLU A 180 10.32 15.13 8.11
N LYS A 181 9.29 15.45 7.34
CA LYS A 181 8.26 16.43 7.70
C LYS A 181 7.15 15.86 8.57
N TYR A 182 6.69 14.64 8.30
CA TYR A 182 5.48 14.07 8.93
C TYR A 182 5.77 12.86 9.81
N GLY A 183 7.03 12.44 9.90
CA GLY A 183 7.46 11.24 10.65
C GLY A 183 7.19 9.95 9.90
N TYR A 184 7.65 8.86 10.49
CA TYR A 184 7.48 7.51 9.96
C TYR A 184 6.09 6.94 10.25
N PHE A 185 5.88 5.69 9.82
CA PHE A 185 4.65 4.95 10.07
C PHE A 185 4.41 4.79 11.58
N PRO A 186 3.15 4.93 12.07
CA PRO A 186 2.86 4.91 13.48
C PRO A 186 3.02 3.51 14.10
N GLU A 187 3.96 3.35 15.03
CA GLU A 187 4.41 2.05 15.58
C GLU A 187 3.43 1.42 16.58
N GLU A 188 2.35 2.11 16.94
CA GLU A 188 1.23 1.52 17.68
C GLU A 188 0.43 0.50 16.82
N PHE A 189 0.61 0.50 15.51
CA PHE A 189 0.09 -0.51 14.59
C PHE A 189 1.15 -1.56 14.27
N LYS A 190 0.71 -2.78 13.92
CA LYS A 190 1.59 -3.90 13.57
C LYS A 190 1.56 -4.26 12.09
N LEU A 191 0.36 -4.27 11.47
CA LEU A 191 0.15 -4.74 10.10
C LEU A 191 -0.61 -3.77 9.19
N VAL A 192 -1.21 -2.70 9.74
CA VAL A 192 -2.09 -1.79 8.97
C VAL A 192 -1.34 -0.47 8.73
N GLU A 193 -0.17 -0.56 8.07
CA GLU A 193 0.73 0.56 7.81
C GLU A 193 0.12 1.61 6.89
N ASP A 194 -0.44 1.18 5.77
CA ASP A 194 -0.98 2.08 4.75
C ASP A 194 -2.22 2.83 5.24
N ALA A 195 -3.22 2.13 5.78
CA ALA A 195 -4.44 2.75 6.24
C ALA A 195 -4.21 3.72 7.41
N SER A 196 -3.32 3.39 8.35
CA SER A 196 -3.01 4.24 9.50
C SER A 196 -2.24 5.50 9.06
N TYR A 197 -1.13 5.32 8.35
CA TYR A 197 -0.28 6.44 7.96
C TYR A 197 -0.97 7.37 6.95
N TYR A 198 -1.67 6.80 5.97
CA TYR A 198 -2.33 7.62 4.95
C TYR A 198 -3.54 8.39 5.51
N SER A 199 -4.28 7.81 6.47
CA SER A 199 -5.34 8.56 7.13
C SER A 199 -4.80 9.74 7.94
N LYS A 200 -3.66 9.56 8.63
CA LYS A 200 -2.94 10.64 9.31
C LYS A 200 -2.52 11.74 8.33
N LEU A 201 -1.87 11.38 7.23
CA LEU A 201 -1.43 12.34 6.22
C LEU A 201 -2.59 13.14 5.63
N VAL A 202 -3.70 12.46 5.31
CA VAL A 202 -4.91 13.10 4.76
C VAL A 202 -5.53 14.05 5.78
N ASP A 203 -5.56 13.69 7.08
CA ASP A 203 -6.05 14.60 8.13
C ASP A 203 -5.16 15.84 8.30
N MET A 204 -3.85 15.68 8.09
CA MET A 204 -2.88 16.78 8.08
C MET A 204 -2.89 17.61 6.79
N GLY A 205 -3.79 17.34 5.84
CA GLY A 205 -3.93 18.06 4.59
C GLY A 205 -2.91 17.69 3.51
N VAL A 206 -2.22 16.55 3.65
CA VAL A 206 -1.29 16.08 2.62
C VAL A 206 -2.06 15.50 1.45
N GLU A 207 -1.90 16.09 0.29
CA GLU A 207 -2.49 15.60 -0.94
C GLU A 207 -1.61 14.55 -1.61
N PHE A 208 -2.22 13.43 -1.96
CA PHE A 208 -1.56 12.38 -2.74
C PHE A 208 -1.54 12.74 -4.22
N GLY A 209 -0.39 12.52 -4.84
CA GLY A 209 -0.28 12.52 -6.29
C GLY A 209 -0.84 11.23 -6.89
N PHE A 210 -1.17 11.27 -8.18
CA PHE A 210 -1.62 10.10 -8.93
C PHE A 210 -0.87 9.99 -10.25
N LEU A 211 -0.01 8.97 -10.36
CA LEU A 211 0.69 8.61 -11.58
C LEU A 211 -0.23 7.73 -12.44
N ASP A 212 -0.77 8.30 -13.51
CA ASP A 212 -1.81 7.68 -14.36
C ASP A 212 -1.23 6.62 -15.31
N CYS A 213 -0.44 5.70 -14.79
CA CYS A 213 0.03 4.52 -15.52
C CYS A 213 0.03 3.28 -14.61
N ILE A 214 0.03 2.11 -15.22
CA ILE A 214 0.22 0.87 -14.47
C ILE A 214 1.71 0.74 -14.17
N THR A 215 2.05 0.59 -12.89
CA THR A 215 3.44 0.43 -12.46
C THR A 215 3.69 -0.95 -11.87
N TYR A 216 2.65 -1.63 -11.43
CA TYR A 216 2.74 -2.73 -10.49
C TYR A 216 1.86 -3.90 -10.90
N VAL A 217 2.43 -5.10 -10.84
CA VAL A 217 1.70 -6.37 -10.93
C VAL A 217 1.74 -6.97 -9.53
N HIS A 218 0.57 -7.05 -8.89
CA HIS A 218 0.43 -7.53 -7.52
C HIS A 218 0.11 -9.03 -7.53
N ALA A 219 0.99 -9.80 -6.93
CA ALA A 219 0.85 -11.25 -6.84
C ALA A 219 -0.31 -11.67 -5.92
N ALA A 220 -0.78 -12.89 -6.12
CA ALA A 220 -1.73 -13.52 -5.21
C ALA A 220 -1.07 -13.83 -3.86
N GLY A 221 -1.84 -13.77 -2.77
CA GLY A 221 -1.40 -14.09 -1.42
C GLY A 221 -1.10 -12.86 -0.57
N GLY A 222 -0.48 -13.06 0.58
CA GLY A 222 -0.15 -12.02 1.55
C GLY A 222 -1.14 -11.91 2.71
N VAL A 223 -0.83 -11.03 3.68
CA VAL A 223 -1.60 -10.87 4.94
C VAL A 223 -3.04 -10.40 4.70
N SER A 224 -3.30 -9.71 3.60
CA SER A 224 -4.62 -9.19 3.22
C SER A 224 -5.41 -10.14 2.31
N ASP A 225 -4.92 -11.35 2.06
CA ASP A 225 -5.63 -12.34 1.23
C ASP A 225 -6.94 -12.77 1.91
N LYS A 226 -8.03 -12.59 1.18
CA LYS A 226 -9.40 -12.91 1.67
C LYS A 226 -9.70 -14.42 1.72
N SER A 227 -8.81 -15.25 1.19
CA SER A 227 -8.96 -16.72 1.21
C SER A 227 -8.61 -17.34 2.56
N THR A 228 -7.94 -16.59 3.43
CA THR A 228 -7.53 -17.04 4.77
C THR A 228 -8.23 -16.24 5.87
N ALA A 229 -8.29 -16.82 7.08
CA ALA A 229 -8.77 -16.08 8.25
C ALA A 229 -7.86 -14.86 8.52
N PRO A 230 -8.42 -13.70 8.87
CA PRO A 230 -7.62 -12.50 9.13
C PRO A 230 -6.63 -12.71 10.26
N HIS A 231 -5.42 -12.21 10.09
CA HIS A 231 -4.41 -12.26 11.15
C HIS A 231 -4.88 -11.50 12.40
N PRO A 232 -4.70 -12.01 13.64
CA PRO A 232 -5.17 -11.35 14.88
C PRO A 232 -4.69 -9.89 15.01
N TRP A 233 -3.43 -9.61 14.69
CA TRP A 233 -2.90 -8.24 14.70
C TRP A 233 -3.62 -7.33 13.70
N TRP A 234 -3.94 -7.84 12.50
CA TRP A 234 -4.70 -7.06 11.53
C TRP A 234 -6.08 -6.67 12.04
N VAL A 235 -6.78 -7.61 12.70
CA VAL A 235 -8.09 -7.34 13.32
C VAL A 235 -7.96 -6.31 14.44
N GLN A 236 -6.94 -6.46 15.30
CA GLN A 236 -6.66 -5.53 16.40
C GLN A 236 -6.35 -4.11 15.88
N ASP A 237 -5.44 -4.00 14.91
CA ASP A 237 -5.07 -2.72 14.30
C ASP A 237 -6.27 -2.03 13.65
N ARG A 238 -7.10 -2.78 12.92
CA ARG A 238 -8.31 -2.25 12.29
C ARG A 238 -9.31 -1.74 13.33
N LYS A 239 -9.52 -2.48 14.42
CA LYS A 239 -10.36 -2.03 15.53
C LYS A 239 -9.85 -0.73 16.13
N TYR A 240 -8.55 -0.68 16.41
CA TYR A 240 -7.91 0.51 16.97
C TYR A 240 -8.04 1.70 16.01
N LEU A 241 -7.69 1.53 14.74
CA LEU A 241 -7.77 2.57 13.72
C LEU A 241 -9.19 3.18 13.63
N TYR A 242 -10.23 2.35 13.57
CA TYR A 242 -11.61 2.86 13.46
C TYR A 242 -12.13 3.49 14.75
N LYS A 243 -11.80 2.90 15.91
CA LYS A 243 -12.33 3.40 17.18
C LYS A 243 -11.64 4.66 17.69
N THR A 244 -10.44 4.91 17.24
CA THR A 244 -9.64 6.06 17.66
C THR A 244 -9.43 7.02 16.51
N TRP A 245 -8.42 6.83 15.67
CA TRP A 245 -7.97 7.79 14.69
C TRP A 245 -9.04 8.21 13.68
N LEU A 246 -9.72 7.26 13.04
CA LEU A 246 -10.76 7.61 12.07
C LEU A 246 -11.99 8.23 12.75
N MET A 247 -12.28 7.85 14.00
CA MET A 247 -13.35 8.48 14.78
C MET A 247 -13.03 9.93 15.09
N ASP A 248 -11.81 10.22 15.59
CA ASP A 248 -11.35 11.57 15.90
C ASP A 248 -11.37 12.48 14.66
N ILE A 249 -11.00 11.94 13.49
CA ILE A 249 -11.11 12.66 12.22
C ILE A 249 -12.58 12.90 11.85
N ALA A 250 -13.43 11.87 11.98
CA ALA A 250 -14.85 11.96 11.60
C ALA A 250 -15.64 12.91 12.50
N GLU A 251 -15.27 13.07 13.76
CA GLU A 251 -15.89 14.01 14.69
C GLU A 251 -15.70 15.47 14.27
N LYS A 252 -14.60 15.76 13.57
CA LYS A 252 -14.32 17.09 13.01
C LYS A 252 -15.02 17.33 11.67
N GLU A 253 -15.54 16.29 11.01
CA GLU A 253 -16.13 16.40 9.68
C GLU A 253 -17.67 16.57 9.76
N ASP A 254 -18.42 15.47 9.89
CA ASP A 254 -19.88 15.49 9.92
C ASP A 254 -20.50 14.24 10.57
N ILE A 255 -21.78 14.34 10.92
CA ILE A 255 -22.53 13.28 11.60
C ILE A 255 -22.58 11.98 10.77
N PHE A 256 -22.72 12.08 9.45
CA PHE A 256 -22.79 10.90 8.59
C PHE A 256 -21.43 10.18 8.49
N SER A 257 -20.34 10.92 8.41
CA SER A 257 -18.98 10.35 8.45
C SER A 257 -18.72 9.62 9.76
N ARG A 258 -19.11 10.19 10.92
CA ARG A 258 -19.05 9.50 12.22
C ARG A 258 -19.85 8.20 12.23
N ARG A 259 -21.06 8.23 11.67
CA ARG A 259 -21.94 7.07 11.59
C ARG A 259 -21.33 5.97 10.72
N CYS A 260 -20.72 6.33 9.59
CA CYS A 260 -20.00 5.38 8.73
C CYS A 260 -18.80 4.74 9.44
N VAL A 261 -18.00 5.53 10.13
CA VAL A 261 -16.84 5.01 10.89
C VAL A 261 -17.27 4.06 12.01
N LYS A 262 -18.36 4.38 12.75
CA LYS A 262 -18.96 3.45 13.73
C LYS A 262 -19.38 2.13 13.10
N PHE A 263 -20.08 2.18 11.97
CA PHE A 263 -20.46 0.99 11.23
C PHE A 263 -19.25 0.12 10.88
N HIS A 264 -18.18 0.72 10.35
CA HIS A 264 -16.98 -0.02 9.99
C HIS A 264 -16.27 -0.60 11.22
N ALA A 265 -16.20 0.13 12.33
CA ALA A 265 -15.65 -0.36 13.59
C ALA A 265 -16.40 -1.60 14.09
N GLU A 266 -17.73 -1.56 14.11
CA GLU A 266 -18.55 -2.67 14.55
C GLU A 266 -18.50 -3.86 13.58
N ARG A 267 -18.44 -3.60 12.27
CA ARG A 267 -18.32 -4.64 11.24
C ARG A 267 -17.06 -5.48 11.39
N VAL A 268 -15.92 -4.87 11.75
CA VAL A 268 -14.66 -5.60 11.97
C VAL A 268 -14.77 -6.60 13.13
N LEU A 269 -15.75 -6.41 14.03
CA LEU A 269 -15.97 -7.30 15.18
C LEU A 269 -16.90 -8.48 14.86
N LYS A 270 -17.60 -8.46 13.71
CA LYS A 270 -18.62 -9.45 13.37
C LYS A 270 -18.05 -10.53 12.47
N GLU A 271 -18.21 -11.77 12.86
CA GLU A 271 -17.89 -12.95 12.06
C GLU A 271 -19.15 -13.50 11.41
N GLY A 272 -19.07 -13.77 10.11
CA GLY A 272 -20.14 -14.36 9.33
C GLY A 272 -21.26 -13.40 8.90
N THR A 273 -21.97 -13.79 7.84
CA THR A 273 -23.01 -12.96 7.19
C THR A 273 -24.22 -12.72 8.08
N ILE A 274 -24.63 -13.71 8.86
CA ILE A 274 -25.83 -13.62 9.73
C ILE A 274 -25.61 -12.57 10.83
N ALA A 275 -24.39 -12.50 11.39
CA ALA A 275 -24.05 -11.51 12.42
C ALA A 275 -24.05 -10.06 11.90
N LEU A 276 -24.02 -9.85 10.58
CA LEU A 276 -24.08 -8.53 9.95
C LEU A 276 -25.52 -8.03 9.74
N VAL A 277 -26.54 -8.90 9.74
CA VAL A 277 -27.91 -8.49 9.46
C VAL A 277 -28.45 -7.43 10.44
N PRO A 278 -28.34 -7.59 11.78
CA PRO A 278 -28.79 -6.56 12.71
C PRO A 278 -27.98 -5.24 12.52
N LEU A 279 -26.69 -5.34 12.20
CA LEU A 279 -25.85 -4.18 11.96
C LEU A 279 -26.30 -3.43 10.70
N CYS A 280 -26.58 -4.13 9.62
CA CYS A 280 -27.09 -3.52 8.39
C CYS A 280 -28.46 -2.85 8.58
N ILE A 281 -29.35 -3.42 9.43
CA ILE A 281 -30.62 -2.79 9.78
C ILE A 281 -30.39 -1.49 10.58
N ALA A 282 -29.49 -1.52 11.59
CA ALA A 282 -29.21 -0.36 12.42
C ALA A 282 -28.51 0.79 11.64
N TYR A 283 -27.77 0.43 10.57
CA TYR A 283 -27.01 1.37 9.72
C TYR A 283 -27.47 1.30 8.26
N MET A 284 -28.79 1.23 8.01
CA MET A 284 -29.35 1.07 6.66
C MET A 284 -28.95 2.21 5.73
N ASP A 285 -28.90 3.44 6.21
CA ASP A 285 -28.42 4.62 5.49
C ASP A 285 -26.97 4.46 5.01
N VAL A 286 -26.11 3.94 5.87
CA VAL A 286 -24.71 3.65 5.53
C VAL A 286 -24.62 2.52 4.49
N CYS A 287 -25.40 1.46 4.67
CA CYS A 287 -25.44 0.35 3.71
C CYS A 287 -25.92 0.81 2.32
N ILE A 288 -26.97 1.65 2.25
CA ILE A 288 -27.43 2.26 0.99
C ILE A 288 -26.31 3.10 0.35
N TYR A 289 -25.64 3.93 1.14
CA TYR A 289 -24.51 4.72 0.64
C TYR A 289 -23.38 3.82 0.09
N LEU A 290 -23.01 2.75 0.78
CA LEU A 290 -21.97 1.82 0.33
C LEU A 290 -22.37 1.09 -0.95
N LEU A 291 -23.63 0.63 -1.06
CA LEU A 291 -24.15 0.01 -2.28
C LEU A 291 -24.11 1.00 -3.47
N TRP A 292 -24.51 2.24 -3.24
CA TRP A 292 -24.40 3.30 -4.26
C TRP A 292 -22.94 3.62 -4.62
N PHE A 293 -22.07 3.68 -3.61
CA PHE A 293 -20.66 4.01 -3.83
C PHE A 293 -19.96 2.92 -4.63
N TYR A 294 -20.19 1.65 -4.30
CA TYR A 294 -19.55 0.48 -4.92
C TYR A 294 -20.37 -0.18 -6.04
N LYS A 295 -21.41 0.47 -6.55
CA LYS A 295 -22.31 -0.13 -7.54
C LYS A 295 -21.60 -0.65 -8.80
N GLU A 296 -20.61 0.07 -9.29
CA GLU A 296 -19.87 -0.29 -10.50
C GLU A 296 -19.00 -1.53 -10.25
N GLU A 297 -18.30 -1.57 -9.12
CA GLU A 297 -17.48 -2.69 -8.71
C GLU A 297 -18.32 -3.95 -8.46
N ILE A 298 -19.47 -3.80 -7.81
CA ILE A 298 -20.42 -4.88 -7.58
C ILE A 298 -20.91 -5.43 -8.93
N TRP A 299 -21.28 -4.55 -9.84
CA TRP A 299 -21.75 -4.93 -11.17
C TRP A 299 -20.67 -5.65 -11.99
N GLU A 300 -19.44 -5.17 -11.95
CA GLU A 300 -18.32 -5.80 -12.64
C GLU A 300 -18.04 -7.23 -12.12
N VAL A 301 -18.08 -7.42 -10.79
CA VAL A 301 -17.92 -8.75 -10.18
C VAL A 301 -19.07 -9.68 -10.58
N LEU A 302 -20.31 -9.20 -10.63
CA LEU A 302 -21.47 -9.99 -11.04
C LEU A 302 -21.34 -10.43 -12.51
N LEU A 303 -20.98 -9.52 -13.39
CA LEU A 303 -20.77 -9.83 -14.81
C LEU A 303 -19.66 -10.89 -15.01
N LYS A 304 -18.53 -10.74 -14.33
CA LYS A 304 -17.44 -11.75 -14.41
C LYS A 304 -17.87 -13.12 -13.92
N ARG A 305 -18.73 -13.20 -12.90
CA ARG A 305 -19.28 -14.49 -12.41
C ARG A 305 -20.23 -15.13 -13.42
N LEU A 306 -21.03 -14.34 -14.12
CA LEU A 306 -21.95 -14.82 -15.14
C LEU A 306 -21.22 -15.32 -16.39
N THR A 307 -20.13 -14.66 -16.78
CA THR A 307 -19.32 -15.03 -17.95
C THR A 307 -18.41 -16.24 -17.71
N ARG A 308 -17.97 -16.49 -16.47
CA ARG A 308 -17.18 -17.68 -16.12
C ARG A 308 -17.99 -18.99 -16.02
N LYS A 309 -19.34 -18.91 -16.05
CA LYS A 309 -20.22 -20.09 -16.04
C LYS A 309 -20.61 -20.56 -17.47
N LYS A 310 -20.08 -19.94 -18.48
CA LYS A 310 -20.12 -20.41 -19.89
C LYS A 310 -18.73 -20.93 -20.29
#